data_a7fbae1853a5577c04b141f87053fa18
#
_entry.id   a7fbae1853a5577c04b141f87053fa18
#
_cell.length_a   1.000
_cell.length_b   1.000
_cell.length_c   1.000
_cell.angle_alpha   90.00
_cell.angle_beta   90.00
_cell.angle_gamma   90.00
#
_symmetry.space_group_name_H-M   'P 1'
#
loop_
_entity.id
_entity.type
_entity.pdbx_description
1 polymer ?
#
loop_
_entity_poly.entity_id
_entity_poly.type
_entity_poly.pdbx_seq_one_letter_code
_entity_poly.pdbx_strand_id
1 'polypeptide(L)'
;MNAYLSLLEKSHTIPNFFISEEYRKKSGIIEKQDSEYVYWYMGGWVITPPINKITGETLHIFNPLFTSVWSDFPDWIMPGLTTSKFLDYEFIFDPKSFLKMEGGEWQTFRKNCKKFPRRFQKGLLSYDSIDKLYCLKGVKCIEERLKQVMIDWLDSMGPNTEIQDDDVMIKYLLHGKNRKILHDSKGYIYGVNIWDENWKYINYRFCICKKEDFLSEYMRYLFYTDSIIQAKNKLVNDGGSVGNIGLEKFKRKMNPIVVREVKSWFKME
;
A
#
# COMPACT_ATOMS: atom_id res chain seq x y z
N MET A 1 5.68 20.25 -1.12
CA MET A 1 6.33 18.97 -0.73
C MET A 1 6.79 19.16 0.70
N ASN A 2 6.62 18.18 1.56
CA ASN A 2 7.08 18.24 2.94
C ASN A 2 8.62 18.30 2.95
N ALA A 3 9.20 19.16 3.79
CA ALA A 3 10.65 19.37 3.85
C ALA A 3 11.41 18.05 4.13
N TYR A 4 10.88 17.22 5.00
CA TYR A 4 11.45 15.92 5.32
C TYR A 4 11.46 14.97 4.12
N LEU A 5 10.34 14.87 3.37
CA LEU A 5 10.30 14.03 2.16
C LEU A 5 11.31 14.48 1.11
N SER A 6 11.54 15.78 0.98
CA SER A 6 12.55 16.32 0.07
C SER A 6 13.97 15.95 0.51
N LEU A 7 14.25 15.94 1.80
CA LEU A 7 15.53 15.49 2.35
C LEU A 7 15.72 13.97 2.16
N LEU A 8 14.68 13.20 2.42
CA LEU A 8 14.69 11.74 2.27
C LEU A 8 14.93 11.32 0.81
N GLU A 9 14.34 12.02 -0.14
CA GLU A 9 14.58 11.83 -1.56
C GLU A 9 16.04 12.13 -1.94
N LYS A 10 16.58 13.25 -1.45
CA LYS A 10 17.99 13.65 -1.69
C LYS A 10 19.00 12.70 -1.07
N SER A 11 18.68 12.08 0.06
CA SER A 11 19.55 11.09 0.72
C SER A 11 19.65 9.76 -0.02
N HIS A 12 18.96 9.61 -1.16
CA HIS A 12 18.84 8.36 -1.91
C HIS A 12 18.27 7.17 -1.11
N THR A 13 17.65 7.43 0.03
CA THR A 13 17.02 6.38 0.84
C THR A 13 15.87 5.74 0.08
N ILE A 14 15.83 4.42 0.05
CA ILE A 14 14.71 3.69 -0.56
C ILE A 14 13.50 3.75 0.37
N PRO A 15 12.38 4.39 -0.05
CA PRO A 15 11.22 4.51 0.81
C PRO A 15 10.52 3.17 0.99
N ASN A 16 10.05 2.90 2.22
CA ASN A 16 9.18 1.77 2.48
C ASN A 16 7.71 2.12 2.13
N PHE A 17 6.83 1.13 2.31
CA PHE A 17 5.40 1.25 2.03
C PHE A 17 4.73 2.42 2.78
N PHE A 18 5.15 2.75 3.99
CA PHE A 18 4.52 3.80 4.81
C PHE A 18 4.92 5.23 4.44
N ILE A 19 5.93 5.41 3.58
CA ILE A 19 6.45 6.72 3.22
C ILE A 19 5.67 7.34 2.09
N SER A 20 4.66 8.12 2.46
CA SER A 20 4.02 9.10 1.59
C SER A 20 3.40 10.21 2.42
N GLU A 21 3.26 11.38 1.84
CA GLU A 21 2.61 12.52 2.51
C GLU A 21 1.13 12.26 2.79
N GLU A 22 0.47 11.51 1.94
CA GLU A 22 -0.92 11.13 2.13
C GLU A 22 -1.07 10.16 3.29
N TYR A 23 -0.21 9.13 3.38
CA TYR A 23 -0.22 8.18 4.49
C TYR A 23 0.06 8.90 5.82
N ARG A 24 1.09 9.75 5.85
CA ARG A 24 1.43 10.54 7.03
C ARG A 24 0.23 11.29 7.59
N LYS A 25 -0.51 12.00 6.72
CA LYS A 25 -1.69 12.78 7.13
C LYS A 25 -2.84 11.94 7.65
N LYS A 26 -3.04 10.75 7.09
CA LYS A 26 -4.17 9.88 7.45
C LYS A 26 -3.90 9.02 8.68
N SER A 27 -2.65 8.57 8.86
CA SER A 27 -2.24 7.71 9.98
C SER A 27 -1.91 8.46 11.27
N GLY A 28 -1.86 9.80 11.23
CA GLY A 28 -1.47 10.59 12.41
C GLY A 28 0.03 10.59 12.69
N ILE A 29 0.86 10.23 11.70
CA ILE A 29 2.31 10.37 11.79
C ILE A 29 2.65 11.84 11.93
N ILE A 30 3.41 12.19 12.97
CA ILE A 30 3.91 13.54 13.21
C ILE A 30 5.37 13.66 12.78
N GLU A 31 5.72 14.80 12.24
CA GLU A 31 7.11 15.16 11.98
C GLU A 31 7.69 15.75 13.26
N LYS A 32 8.76 15.13 13.76
CA LYS A 32 9.55 15.63 14.87
C LYS A 32 10.88 16.14 14.37
N GLN A 33 11.38 17.19 15.01
CA GLN A 33 12.69 17.74 14.73
C GLN A 33 13.32 18.26 16.03
N ASP A 34 14.63 18.13 16.10
CA ASP A 34 15.49 18.77 17.10
C ASP A 34 16.42 19.80 16.41
N SER A 35 17.51 20.19 17.05
CA SER A 35 18.48 21.12 16.48
C SER A 35 19.09 20.64 15.16
N GLU A 36 19.35 19.34 15.02
CA GLU A 36 20.12 18.75 13.93
C GLU A 36 19.30 17.86 12.99
N TYR A 37 18.30 17.13 13.52
CA TYR A 37 17.62 16.05 12.81
C TYR A 37 16.12 16.30 12.63
N VAL A 38 15.56 15.66 11.60
CA VAL A 38 14.12 15.56 11.36
C VAL A 38 13.75 14.11 11.06
N TYR A 39 12.62 13.66 11.59
CA TYR A 39 12.12 12.29 11.43
C TYR A 39 10.61 12.19 11.62
N TRP A 40 10.03 11.10 11.18
CA TRP A 40 8.61 10.79 11.38
C TRP A 40 8.41 9.83 12.54
N TYR A 41 7.38 10.13 13.33
CA TYR A 41 7.10 9.43 14.58
C TYR A 41 5.60 9.13 14.73
N MET A 42 5.27 7.94 15.24
CA MET A 42 3.91 7.52 15.53
C MET A 42 3.91 6.49 16.66
N GLY A 43 3.10 6.74 17.71
CA GLY A 43 2.81 5.74 18.75
C GLY A 43 4.03 5.12 19.46
N GLY A 44 5.10 5.89 19.69
CA GLY A 44 6.35 5.36 20.27
C GLY A 44 7.39 4.91 19.23
N TRP A 45 7.03 4.87 17.93
CA TRP A 45 7.91 4.38 16.87
C TRP A 45 8.45 5.48 16.01
N VAL A 46 9.73 5.38 15.67
CA VAL A 46 10.32 6.18 14.59
C VAL A 46 10.07 5.42 13.28
N ILE A 47 9.26 6.02 12.42
CA ILE A 47 8.79 5.38 11.17
C ILE A 47 9.83 5.52 10.06
N THR A 48 10.70 6.52 10.16
CA THR A 48 11.68 6.85 9.13
C THR A 48 13.03 7.16 9.79
N PRO A 49 14.15 6.87 9.12
CA PRO A 49 15.45 7.25 9.67
C PRO A 49 15.52 8.77 9.85
N PRO A 50 16.07 9.23 10.98
CA PRO A 50 16.34 10.65 11.16
C PRO A 50 17.34 11.15 10.11
N ILE A 51 17.08 12.32 9.57
CA ILE A 51 17.93 12.95 8.57
C ILE A 51 18.50 14.25 9.13
N ASN A 52 19.81 14.42 8.99
CA ASN A 52 20.46 15.68 9.34
C ASN A 52 19.96 16.79 8.40
N LYS A 53 19.47 17.89 8.98
CA LYS A 53 18.88 19.01 8.24
C LYS A 53 19.89 19.79 7.39
N ILE A 54 21.17 19.73 7.76
CA ILE A 54 22.24 20.46 7.08
C ILE A 54 22.90 19.59 6.02
N THR A 55 23.35 18.37 6.39
CA THR A 55 24.09 17.49 5.47
C THR A 55 23.17 16.65 4.58
N GLY A 56 21.92 16.43 4.99
CA GLY A 56 21.00 15.53 4.30
C GLY A 56 21.32 14.05 4.52
N GLU A 57 22.28 13.74 5.37
CA GLU A 57 22.66 12.36 5.67
C GLU A 57 21.67 11.74 6.66
N THR A 58 21.39 10.45 6.47
CA THR A 58 20.57 9.69 7.41
C THR A 58 21.41 9.38 8.66
N LEU A 59 20.79 9.57 9.83
CA LEU A 59 21.42 9.20 11.09
C LEU A 59 21.42 7.69 11.23
N HIS A 60 22.60 7.13 11.21
CA HIS A 60 22.82 5.69 11.35
C HIS A 60 22.87 5.23 12.81
N ILE A 61 23.06 6.16 13.73
CA ILE A 61 23.11 5.92 15.18
C ILE A 61 22.01 6.75 15.82
N PHE A 62 20.85 6.16 15.98
CA PHE A 62 19.76 6.78 16.70
C PHE A 62 19.48 5.94 17.94
N ASN A 63 19.39 6.56 19.12
CA ASN A 63 19.07 5.88 20.37
C ASN A 63 17.62 6.16 20.75
N PRO A 64 16.63 5.66 20.02
CA PRO A 64 15.24 5.75 20.38
C PRO A 64 14.89 4.57 21.27
N LEU A 65 13.90 4.73 22.08
CA LEU A 65 13.29 3.62 22.80
C LEU A 65 12.73 2.56 21.85
N PHE A 66 12.34 2.97 20.60
CA PHE A 66 11.80 2.06 19.58
C PHE A 66 12.07 2.59 18.17
N THR A 67 12.50 1.71 17.29
CA THR A 67 12.69 2.03 15.87
C THR A 67 12.09 0.95 15.00
N SER A 68 11.16 1.26 14.14
CA SER A 68 10.87 0.40 13.00
C SER A 68 11.81 0.78 11.88
N VAL A 69 12.68 -0.13 11.49
CA VAL A 69 13.70 0.10 10.50
C VAL A 69 13.48 -0.79 9.30
N TRP A 70 13.90 -0.35 8.20
CA TRP A 70 13.74 -0.82 6.85
C TRP A 70 14.64 -1.98 6.53
N SER A 71 14.22 -2.76 5.58
CA SER A 71 14.95 -3.89 5.05
C SER A 71 16.31 -3.56 4.46
N ASP A 72 16.53 -2.33 4.04
CA ASP A 72 17.78 -1.91 3.38
C ASP A 72 18.78 -1.26 4.33
N PHE A 73 18.48 -1.24 5.64
CA PHE A 73 19.46 -0.82 6.63
C PHE A 73 20.38 -2.01 6.94
N PRO A 74 21.69 -1.90 6.66
CA PRO A 74 22.64 -2.92 7.07
C PRO A 74 22.66 -3.06 8.59
N ASP A 75 22.81 -4.29 9.07
CA ASP A 75 22.77 -4.62 10.50
C ASP A 75 23.82 -3.87 11.37
N TRP A 76 24.86 -3.31 10.74
CA TRP A 76 25.93 -2.56 11.41
C TRP A 76 25.60 -1.09 11.70
N ILE A 77 24.47 -0.58 11.23
CA ILE A 77 24.15 0.86 11.27
C ILE A 77 23.61 1.33 12.61
N MET A 78 23.23 0.42 13.51
CA MET A 78 22.56 0.78 14.76
C MET A 78 23.30 0.24 15.99
N PRO A 79 24.47 0.79 16.34
CA PRO A 79 25.15 0.42 17.57
C PRO A 79 24.23 0.71 18.76
N GLY A 80 23.99 -0.31 19.58
CA GLY A 80 23.10 -0.24 20.76
C GLY A 80 21.67 -0.74 20.54
N LEU A 81 21.28 -1.09 19.32
CA LEU A 81 20.09 -1.90 19.05
C LEU A 81 20.53 -3.35 18.87
N THR A 82 20.13 -4.19 19.80
CA THR A 82 20.69 -5.55 19.90
C THR A 82 19.84 -6.61 19.24
N THR A 83 18.62 -6.28 18.81
CA THR A 83 17.70 -7.28 18.28
C THR A 83 16.87 -6.73 17.13
N SER A 84 16.88 -7.42 16.00
CA SER A 84 15.92 -7.21 14.92
C SER A 84 14.87 -8.30 14.92
N LYS A 85 13.61 -7.94 14.70
CA LYS A 85 12.52 -8.87 14.52
C LYS A 85 11.97 -8.71 13.11
N PHE A 86 11.85 -9.81 12.40
CA PHE A 86 11.10 -9.85 11.14
C PHE A 86 9.66 -9.37 11.39
N LEU A 87 9.21 -8.41 10.61
CA LEU A 87 7.83 -7.92 10.65
C LEU A 87 6.99 -8.52 9.52
N ASP A 88 7.44 -8.31 8.28
CA ASP A 88 6.71 -8.71 7.08
C ASP A 88 7.62 -8.60 5.85
N TYR A 89 7.06 -8.88 4.68
CA TYR A 89 7.66 -8.61 3.39
C TYR A 89 7.02 -7.39 2.73
N GLU A 90 7.78 -6.69 1.88
CA GLU A 90 7.23 -5.78 0.88
C GLU A 90 7.39 -6.40 -0.51
N PHE A 91 6.32 -6.38 -1.27
CA PHE A 91 6.26 -6.92 -2.63
C PHE A 91 6.26 -5.79 -3.65
N ILE A 92 7.31 -5.75 -4.48
CA ILE A 92 7.49 -4.71 -5.50
C ILE A 92 7.23 -5.31 -6.87
N PHE A 93 6.36 -4.65 -7.63
CA PHE A 93 5.94 -5.08 -8.96
C PHE A 93 6.26 -4.04 -10.03
N ASP A 94 6.57 -4.51 -11.24
CA ASP A 94 6.56 -3.68 -12.44
C ASP A 94 5.16 -3.73 -13.08
N PRO A 95 4.41 -2.62 -13.13
CA PRO A 95 3.09 -2.61 -13.76
C PRO A 95 3.12 -3.05 -15.21
N LYS A 96 4.22 -2.81 -15.92
CA LYS A 96 4.35 -3.17 -17.34
C LYS A 96 4.28 -4.69 -17.57
N SER A 97 4.72 -5.49 -16.60
CA SER A 97 4.65 -6.95 -16.69
C SER A 97 3.21 -7.48 -16.77
N PHE A 98 2.25 -6.75 -16.17
CA PHE A 98 0.83 -7.12 -16.19
C PHE A 98 0.13 -6.88 -17.53
N LEU A 99 0.70 -6.05 -18.39
CA LEU A 99 0.17 -5.86 -19.76
C LEU A 99 0.40 -7.09 -20.61
N LYS A 100 1.52 -7.78 -20.42
CA LYS A 100 1.92 -8.95 -21.22
C LYS A 100 1.57 -10.25 -20.52
N MET A 101 1.92 -10.38 -19.22
CA MET A 101 1.75 -11.60 -18.42
C MET A 101 2.28 -12.84 -19.17
N GLU A 102 3.48 -12.73 -19.77
CA GLU A 102 4.12 -13.80 -20.52
C GLU A 102 4.78 -14.82 -19.58
N GLY A 103 4.92 -16.06 -20.04
CA GLY A 103 5.54 -17.14 -19.29
C GLY A 103 4.59 -18.00 -18.49
N GLY A 104 5.13 -19.11 -17.97
CA GLY A 104 4.39 -20.11 -17.20
C GLY A 104 4.01 -19.62 -15.81
N GLU A 105 4.84 -18.79 -15.21
CA GLU A 105 4.64 -18.18 -13.90
C GLU A 105 3.36 -17.33 -13.84
N TRP A 106 2.96 -16.73 -14.96
CA TRP A 106 1.74 -15.95 -15.07
C TRP A 106 0.48 -16.76 -15.35
N GLN A 107 0.61 -18.07 -15.68
CA GLN A 107 -0.50 -18.88 -16.16
C GLN A 107 -1.72 -18.84 -15.22
N THR A 108 -1.49 -19.06 -13.93
CA THR A 108 -2.57 -19.09 -12.93
C THR A 108 -3.24 -17.74 -12.77
N PHE A 109 -2.46 -16.66 -12.61
CA PHE A 109 -3.00 -15.32 -12.44
C PHE A 109 -3.75 -14.87 -13.69
N ARG A 110 -3.15 -15.04 -14.90
CA ARG A 110 -3.78 -14.71 -16.19
C ARG A 110 -5.09 -15.46 -16.43
N LYS A 111 -5.19 -16.71 -15.97
CA LYS A 111 -6.43 -17.50 -16.04
C LYS A 111 -7.47 -16.96 -15.08
N ASN A 112 -7.08 -16.65 -13.85
CA ASN A 112 -8.00 -16.26 -12.79
C ASN A 112 -8.56 -14.86 -13.00
N CYS A 113 -7.76 -13.86 -13.34
CA CYS A 113 -8.23 -12.49 -13.56
C CYS A 113 -9.26 -12.37 -14.70
N LYS A 114 -9.36 -13.37 -15.60
CA LYS A 114 -10.37 -13.40 -16.66
C LYS A 114 -11.68 -14.09 -16.24
N LYS A 115 -11.72 -14.80 -15.12
CA LYS A 115 -12.90 -15.59 -14.72
C LYS A 115 -14.02 -14.71 -14.18
N PHE A 116 -13.70 -13.73 -13.33
CA PHE A 116 -14.72 -12.85 -12.75
C PHE A 116 -15.49 -12.07 -13.83
N PRO A 117 -14.83 -11.30 -14.74
CA PRO A 117 -15.56 -10.51 -15.74
C PRO A 117 -16.36 -11.35 -16.74
N ARG A 118 -16.01 -12.63 -16.94
CA ARG A 118 -16.79 -13.55 -17.81
C ARG A 118 -18.19 -13.87 -17.30
N ARG A 119 -18.47 -13.62 -16.01
CA ARG A 119 -19.80 -13.79 -15.42
C ARG A 119 -20.77 -12.70 -15.86
N PHE A 120 -20.27 -11.64 -16.48
CA PHE A 120 -21.02 -10.47 -16.88
C PHE A 120 -21.03 -10.35 -18.41
N GLN A 121 -22.12 -9.81 -18.94
CA GLN A 121 -22.12 -9.40 -20.35
C GLN A 121 -21.11 -8.26 -20.57
N LYS A 122 -20.51 -8.23 -21.75
CA LYS A 122 -19.53 -7.20 -22.11
C LYS A 122 -20.15 -5.80 -21.93
N GLY A 123 -19.42 -4.94 -21.23
CA GLY A 123 -19.85 -3.55 -20.98
C GLY A 123 -20.73 -3.33 -19.74
N LEU A 124 -21.09 -4.39 -18.99
CA LEU A 124 -21.85 -4.23 -17.73
C LEU A 124 -20.98 -3.83 -16.54
N LEU A 125 -19.67 -4.10 -16.59
CA LEU A 125 -18.71 -3.68 -15.56
C LEU A 125 -17.95 -2.45 -16.02
N SER A 126 -17.79 -1.49 -15.11
CA SER A 126 -17.00 -0.28 -15.28
C SER A 126 -15.97 -0.16 -14.16
N TYR A 127 -14.79 0.35 -14.50
CA TYR A 127 -13.71 0.63 -13.55
C TYR A 127 -13.33 2.10 -13.64
N ASP A 128 -13.94 2.91 -12.79
CA ASP A 128 -13.92 4.36 -12.88
C ASP A 128 -13.37 5.03 -11.63
N SER A 129 -12.92 6.28 -11.78
CA SER A 129 -12.63 7.13 -10.63
C SER A 129 -13.92 7.39 -9.84
N ILE A 130 -13.77 7.54 -8.53
CA ILE A 130 -14.90 7.78 -7.63
C ILE A 130 -15.69 9.03 -8.00
N ASP A 131 -15.01 10.05 -8.54
CA ASP A 131 -15.61 11.34 -8.91
C ASP A 131 -16.70 11.19 -9.98
N LYS A 132 -16.51 10.25 -10.92
CA LYS A 132 -17.53 9.95 -11.92
C LYS A 132 -18.84 9.41 -11.32
N LEU A 133 -18.72 8.59 -10.26
CA LEU A 133 -19.88 8.06 -9.56
C LEU A 133 -20.59 9.12 -8.72
N TYR A 134 -19.87 10.04 -8.12
CA TYR A 134 -20.45 11.17 -7.40
C TYR A 134 -21.36 12.02 -8.30
N CYS A 135 -20.96 12.27 -9.53
CA CYS A 135 -21.76 13.01 -10.50
C CYS A 135 -23.07 12.29 -10.86
N LEU A 136 -23.11 10.96 -10.78
CA LEU A 136 -24.27 10.16 -11.22
C LEU A 136 -25.29 9.90 -10.10
N LYS A 137 -24.87 9.82 -8.83
CA LYS A 137 -25.70 9.26 -7.75
C LYS A 137 -25.77 10.09 -6.46
N GLY A 138 -25.07 11.21 -6.38
CA GLY A 138 -24.95 12.03 -5.18
C GLY A 138 -23.97 11.47 -4.15
N VAL A 139 -23.28 12.37 -3.46
CA VAL A 139 -22.15 12.08 -2.55
C VAL A 139 -22.52 11.10 -1.43
N LYS A 140 -23.64 11.37 -0.73
CA LYS A 140 -24.05 10.60 0.45
C LYS A 140 -24.32 9.13 0.16
N CYS A 141 -24.97 8.84 -0.97
CA CYS A 141 -25.25 7.47 -1.38
C CYS A 141 -23.99 6.66 -1.69
N ILE A 142 -22.94 7.30 -2.21
CA ILE A 142 -21.69 6.62 -2.56
C ILE A 142 -20.86 6.30 -1.32
N GLU A 143 -20.76 7.22 -0.37
CA GLU A 143 -20.04 6.97 0.89
C GLU A 143 -20.64 5.81 1.67
N GLU A 144 -21.96 5.76 1.77
CA GLU A 144 -22.65 4.64 2.42
C GLU A 144 -22.37 3.30 1.74
N ARG A 145 -22.39 3.28 0.40
CA ARG A 145 -22.06 2.08 -0.38
C ARG A 145 -20.61 1.65 -0.22
N LEU A 146 -19.67 2.60 -0.18
CA LEU A 146 -18.26 2.31 0.06
C LEU A 146 -18.03 1.73 1.45
N LYS A 147 -18.68 2.30 2.47
CA LYS A 147 -18.65 1.76 3.83
C LYS A 147 -19.22 0.33 3.88
N GLN A 148 -20.32 0.07 3.16
CA GLN A 148 -20.88 -1.28 3.11
C GLN A 148 -19.92 -2.28 2.45
N VAL A 149 -19.24 -1.93 1.35
CA VAL A 149 -18.25 -2.81 0.73
C VAL A 149 -17.10 -3.11 1.70
N MET A 150 -16.70 -2.13 2.51
CA MET A 150 -15.66 -2.33 3.52
C MET A 150 -16.14 -3.27 4.64
N ILE A 151 -17.36 -3.08 5.14
CA ILE A 151 -17.95 -3.96 6.16
C ILE A 151 -18.02 -5.40 5.62
N ASP A 152 -18.59 -5.60 4.42
CA ASP A 152 -18.69 -6.91 3.79
C ASP A 152 -17.29 -7.57 3.61
N TRP A 153 -16.28 -6.76 3.31
CA TRP A 153 -14.89 -7.23 3.17
C TRP A 153 -14.30 -7.62 4.52
N LEU A 154 -14.45 -6.80 5.56
CA LEU A 154 -14.01 -7.09 6.93
C LEU A 154 -14.65 -8.38 7.46
N ASP A 155 -15.96 -8.52 7.35
CA ASP A 155 -16.70 -9.70 7.76
C ASP A 155 -16.21 -10.96 7.04
N SER A 156 -15.72 -10.82 5.81
CA SER A 156 -15.20 -11.92 5.02
C SER A 156 -13.83 -12.42 5.45
N MET A 157 -13.06 -11.61 6.19
CA MET A 157 -11.69 -11.95 6.60
C MET A 157 -11.62 -12.88 7.82
N GLY A 158 -12.72 -12.97 8.56
CA GLY A 158 -12.85 -13.81 9.75
C GLY A 158 -12.31 -13.17 11.03
N PRO A 159 -12.65 -13.75 12.19
CA PRO A 159 -12.46 -13.12 13.51
C PRO A 159 -11.01 -12.98 13.96
N ASN A 160 -10.08 -13.62 13.29
CA ASN A 160 -8.65 -13.60 13.65
C ASN A 160 -7.80 -12.66 12.79
N THR A 161 -8.44 -11.82 11.98
CA THR A 161 -7.70 -10.85 11.17
C THR A 161 -7.66 -9.52 11.92
N GLU A 162 -6.57 -9.28 12.62
CA GLU A 162 -6.28 -7.96 13.17
C GLU A 162 -5.97 -7.01 12.02
N ILE A 163 -6.89 -6.12 11.72
CA ILE A 163 -6.62 -4.99 10.82
C ILE A 163 -6.11 -3.88 11.72
N GLN A 164 -4.80 -3.67 11.68
CA GLN A 164 -4.14 -2.74 12.59
C GLN A 164 -4.50 -1.25 12.39
N ASP A 165 -5.22 -0.88 11.32
CA ASP A 165 -5.45 0.53 10.97
C ASP A 165 -6.83 0.77 10.32
N ASP A 166 -7.92 0.32 10.93
CA ASP A 166 -9.29 0.52 10.41
C ASP A 166 -9.58 2.00 10.12
N ASP A 167 -9.18 2.88 11.03
CA ASP A 167 -9.37 4.33 10.89
C ASP A 167 -8.60 4.91 9.69
N VAL A 168 -7.39 4.43 9.45
CA VAL A 168 -6.58 4.86 8.30
C VAL A 168 -7.21 4.38 7.02
N MET A 169 -7.68 3.13 6.98
CA MET A 169 -8.37 2.55 5.84
C MET A 169 -9.65 3.30 5.50
N ILE A 170 -10.47 3.64 6.51
CA ILE A 170 -11.69 4.44 6.35
C ILE A 170 -11.34 5.81 5.75
N LYS A 171 -10.33 6.50 6.29
CA LYS A 171 -9.88 7.80 5.77
C LYS A 171 -9.40 7.71 4.32
N TYR A 172 -8.75 6.62 3.93
CA TYR A 172 -8.37 6.39 2.54
C TYR A 172 -9.58 6.08 1.66
N LEU A 173 -10.49 5.25 2.14
CA LEU A 173 -11.70 4.87 1.41
C LEU A 173 -12.59 6.08 1.12
N LEU A 174 -12.77 6.97 2.10
CA LEU A 174 -13.66 8.13 1.95
C LEU A 174 -12.96 9.35 1.36
N HIS A 175 -11.69 9.56 1.66
CA HIS A 175 -10.96 10.80 1.36
C HIS A 175 -9.60 10.59 0.68
N GLY A 176 -9.28 9.37 0.22
CA GLY A 176 -8.08 9.11 -0.56
C GLY A 176 -8.13 9.83 -1.91
N LYS A 177 -7.01 10.39 -2.34
CA LYS A 177 -6.92 11.11 -3.61
C LYS A 177 -7.05 10.20 -4.82
N ASN A 178 -6.44 9.02 -4.72
CA ASN A 178 -6.37 8.07 -5.82
C ASN A 178 -7.20 6.84 -5.48
N ARG A 179 -8.39 6.76 -6.04
CA ARG A 179 -9.33 5.66 -5.84
C ARG A 179 -10.02 5.32 -7.15
N LYS A 180 -10.12 4.02 -7.44
CA LYS A 180 -10.95 3.52 -8.54
C LYS A 180 -11.86 2.42 -8.07
N ILE A 181 -13.07 2.41 -8.58
CA ILE A 181 -14.17 1.55 -8.17
C ILE A 181 -14.57 0.65 -9.33
N LEU A 182 -14.68 -0.64 -9.06
CA LEU A 182 -15.33 -1.58 -9.94
C LEU A 182 -16.83 -1.65 -9.60
N HIS A 183 -17.67 -1.31 -10.56
CA HIS A 183 -19.12 -1.31 -10.38
C HIS A 183 -19.84 -1.81 -11.64
N ASP A 184 -21.12 -2.17 -11.50
CA ASP A 184 -21.98 -2.48 -12.62
C ASP A 184 -22.83 -1.26 -13.07
N SER A 185 -23.60 -1.45 -14.14
CA SER A 185 -24.50 -0.43 -14.69
C SER A 185 -25.62 -0.01 -13.73
N LYS A 186 -25.94 -0.82 -12.72
CA LYS A 186 -26.89 -0.50 -11.65
C LYS A 186 -26.23 0.25 -10.49
N GLY A 187 -24.91 0.46 -10.55
CA GLY A 187 -24.10 1.11 -9.54
C GLY A 187 -23.82 0.25 -8.31
N TYR A 188 -23.94 -1.07 -8.43
CA TYR A 188 -23.48 -1.99 -7.41
C TYR A 188 -21.96 -2.03 -7.41
N ILE A 189 -21.32 -1.80 -6.25
CA ILE A 189 -19.87 -1.73 -6.09
C ILE A 189 -19.35 -3.10 -5.70
N TYR A 190 -18.43 -3.63 -6.49
CA TYR A 190 -17.74 -4.91 -6.24
C TYR A 190 -16.44 -4.74 -5.47
N GLY A 191 -15.74 -3.62 -5.68
CA GLY A 191 -14.50 -3.35 -4.98
C GLY A 191 -13.92 -1.98 -5.28
N VAL A 192 -12.91 -1.62 -4.49
CA VAL A 192 -12.19 -0.35 -4.57
C VAL A 192 -10.70 -0.61 -4.52
N ASN A 193 -9.96 -0.05 -5.44
CA ASN A 193 -8.51 0.04 -5.40
C ASN A 193 -8.11 1.44 -4.93
N ILE A 194 -7.20 1.49 -3.96
CA ILE A 194 -6.75 2.72 -3.31
C ILE A 194 -5.23 2.74 -3.31
N TRP A 195 -4.64 3.87 -3.71
CA TRP A 195 -3.19 4.03 -3.71
C TRP A 195 -2.77 5.46 -3.41
N ASP A 196 -1.53 5.62 -3.04
CA ASP A 196 -0.83 6.90 -2.98
C ASP A 196 0.57 6.78 -3.60
N GLU A 197 1.39 7.80 -3.47
CA GLU A 197 2.68 7.85 -4.12
C GLU A 197 3.73 8.53 -3.27
N ASN A 198 4.95 8.09 -3.46
CA ASN A 198 6.14 8.82 -3.10
C ASN A 198 7.03 9.05 -4.36
N TRP A 199 8.25 9.54 -4.19
CA TRP A 199 9.14 9.82 -5.32
C TRP A 199 9.53 8.57 -6.12
N LYS A 200 9.55 7.38 -5.49
CA LYS A 200 10.03 6.14 -6.11
C LYS A 200 8.91 5.18 -6.49
N TYR A 201 7.90 5.05 -5.64
CA TYR A 201 6.86 4.05 -5.76
C TYR A 201 5.45 4.63 -5.86
N ILE A 202 4.59 3.87 -6.52
CA ILE A 202 3.14 3.90 -6.29
C ILE A 202 2.90 2.90 -5.16
N ASN A 203 2.35 3.33 -4.03
CA ASN A 203 2.02 2.46 -2.91
C ASN A 203 0.58 2.00 -3.04
N TYR A 204 0.36 0.73 -3.37
CA TYR A 204 -0.96 0.14 -3.48
C TYR A 204 -1.50 -0.19 -2.08
N ARG A 205 -2.24 0.75 -1.51
CA ARG A 205 -2.65 0.74 -0.11
C ARG A 205 -3.64 -0.35 0.20
N PHE A 206 -4.76 -0.37 -0.53
CA PHE A 206 -5.85 -1.28 -0.25
C PHE A 206 -6.51 -1.77 -1.54
N CYS A 207 -6.85 -3.06 -1.52
CA CYS A 207 -7.76 -3.69 -2.44
C CYS A 207 -8.96 -4.19 -1.62
N ILE A 208 -9.94 -3.34 -1.42
CA ILE A 208 -11.16 -3.67 -0.68
C ILE A 208 -12.15 -4.22 -1.69
N CYS A 209 -12.52 -5.48 -1.60
CA CYS A 209 -13.46 -6.10 -2.53
C CYS A 209 -14.34 -7.14 -1.84
N LYS A 210 -15.54 -7.35 -2.38
CA LYS A 210 -16.46 -8.37 -1.90
C LYS A 210 -15.83 -9.76 -1.99
N LYS A 211 -16.30 -10.67 -1.14
CA LYS A 211 -15.87 -12.08 -1.17
C LYS A 211 -16.51 -12.80 -2.35
N GLU A 212 -15.90 -12.63 -3.50
CA GLU A 212 -16.29 -13.27 -4.75
C GLU A 212 -15.09 -13.98 -5.37
N ASP A 213 -15.32 -15.18 -5.93
CA ASP A 213 -14.25 -15.93 -6.58
C ASP A 213 -13.59 -15.12 -7.70
N PHE A 214 -12.28 -15.05 -7.66
CA PHE A 214 -11.42 -14.40 -8.67
C PHE A 214 -11.57 -12.87 -8.77
N LEU A 215 -12.36 -12.24 -7.90
CA LEU A 215 -12.53 -10.79 -7.89
C LEU A 215 -11.23 -10.08 -7.46
N SER A 216 -10.53 -10.61 -6.46
CA SER A 216 -9.27 -10.04 -5.98
C SER A 216 -8.19 -10.01 -7.07
N GLU A 217 -8.06 -11.09 -7.87
CA GLU A 217 -7.16 -11.13 -9.02
C GLU A 217 -7.58 -10.15 -10.10
N TYR A 218 -8.88 -10.03 -10.34
CA TYR A 218 -9.40 -9.10 -11.34
C TYR A 218 -9.20 -7.65 -10.93
N MET A 219 -9.43 -7.29 -9.65
CA MET A 219 -9.19 -5.96 -9.11
C MET A 219 -7.71 -5.54 -9.26
N ARG A 220 -6.79 -6.45 -8.93
CA ARG A 220 -5.36 -6.19 -9.12
C ARG A 220 -4.98 -6.07 -10.59
N TYR A 221 -5.52 -6.93 -11.45
CA TYR A 221 -5.33 -6.81 -12.89
C TYR A 221 -5.76 -5.42 -13.40
N LEU A 222 -6.95 -4.96 -13.03
CA LEU A 222 -7.45 -3.64 -13.40
C LEU A 222 -6.55 -2.52 -12.91
N PHE A 223 -6.06 -2.60 -11.66
CA PHE A 223 -5.14 -1.62 -11.10
C PHE A 223 -3.83 -1.56 -11.88
N TYR A 224 -3.15 -2.71 -12.02
CA TYR A 224 -1.84 -2.75 -12.65
C TYR A 224 -1.89 -2.41 -14.15
N THR A 225 -2.99 -2.69 -14.84
CA THR A 225 -3.14 -2.37 -16.28
C THR A 225 -3.78 -0.99 -16.54
N ASP A 226 -4.13 -0.27 -15.48
CA ASP A 226 -4.72 1.06 -15.60
C ASP A 226 -3.77 2.05 -16.27
N SER A 227 -4.31 2.83 -17.22
CA SER A 227 -3.52 3.80 -17.97
C SER A 227 -2.84 4.87 -17.09
N ILE A 228 -3.48 5.27 -15.97
CA ILE A 228 -2.91 6.22 -15.03
C ILE A 228 -1.68 5.60 -14.35
N ILE A 229 -1.76 4.33 -13.93
CA ILE A 229 -0.66 3.61 -13.29
C ILE A 229 0.48 3.40 -14.28
N GLN A 230 0.16 2.97 -15.50
CA GLN A 230 1.15 2.74 -16.56
C GLN A 230 1.89 4.02 -16.98
N ALA A 231 1.18 5.15 -17.04
CA ALA A 231 1.76 6.43 -17.44
C ALA A 231 2.77 7.00 -16.41
N LYS A 232 2.70 6.59 -15.14
CA LYS A 232 3.60 7.08 -14.10
C LYS A 232 5.03 6.56 -14.20
N ASN A 233 5.25 5.49 -14.94
CA ASN A 233 6.56 4.86 -15.11
C ASN A 233 7.30 4.59 -13.79
N LYS A 234 6.55 4.22 -12.75
CA LYS A 234 7.04 3.87 -11.42
C LYS A 234 6.74 2.41 -11.11
N LEU A 235 7.56 1.82 -10.27
CA LEU A 235 7.25 0.53 -9.66
C LEU A 235 6.11 0.69 -8.63
N VAL A 236 5.40 -0.41 -8.40
CA VAL A 236 4.33 -0.50 -7.41
C VAL A 236 4.85 -1.25 -6.18
N ASN A 237 4.77 -0.63 -5.02
CA ASN A 237 4.90 -1.31 -3.74
C ASN A 237 3.50 -1.73 -3.26
N ASP A 238 3.21 -3.02 -3.29
CA ASP A 238 1.93 -3.62 -2.84
C ASP A 238 1.95 -3.95 -1.33
N GLY A 239 2.93 -3.43 -0.60
CA GLY A 239 3.06 -3.68 0.83
C GLY A 239 3.26 -5.16 1.18
N GLY A 240 3.02 -5.47 2.44
CA GLY A 240 3.19 -6.79 3.00
C GLY A 240 1.96 -7.68 2.98
N SER A 241 2.06 -8.77 3.73
CA SER A 241 0.98 -9.75 3.90
C SER A 241 0.29 -9.64 5.27
N VAL A 242 0.85 -8.82 6.16
CA VAL A 242 0.39 -8.65 7.55
C VAL A 242 0.27 -10.02 8.26
N GLY A 243 1.27 -10.91 8.04
CA GLY A 243 1.27 -12.25 8.60
C GLY A 243 0.28 -13.24 7.95
N ASN A 244 -0.50 -12.83 6.95
CA ASN A 244 -1.43 -13.69 6.26
C ASN A 244 -0.72 -14.53 5.17
N ILE A 245 -0.49 -15.81 5.46
CA ILE A 245 0.20 -16.74 4.55
C ILE A 245 -0.52 -16.87 3.20
N GLY A 246 -1.86 -16.81 3.19
CA GLY A 246 -2.65 -16.87 1.96
C GLY A 246 -2.38 -15.67 1.06
N LEU A 247 -2.34 -14.47 1.64
CA LEU A 247 -2.04 -13.23 0.94
C LEU A 247 -0.58 -13.21 0.45
N GLU A 248 0.36 -13.69 1.25
CA GLU A 248 1.76 -13.84 0.84
C GLU A 248 1.90 -14.75 -0.38
N LYS A 249 1.33 -15.95 -0.31
CA LYS A 249 1.32 -16.90 -1.44
C LYS A 249 0.66 -16.31 -2.69
N PHE A 250 -0.40 -15.54 -2.49
CA PHE A 250 -1.09 -14.86 -3.58
C PHE A 250 -0.17 -13.81 -4.24
N LYS A 251 0.48 -12.94 -3.46
CA LYS A 251 1.39 -11.92 -3.98
C LYS A 251 2.61 -12.54 -4.69
N ARG A 252 3.17 -13.62 -4.15
CA ARG A 252 4.27 -14.36 -4.82
C ARG A 252 3.87 -14.92 -6.18
N LYS A 253 2.62 -15.38 -6.36
CA LYS A 253 2.09 -15.86 -7.65
C LYS A 253 1.89 -14.75 -8.69
N MET A 254 1.91 -13.48 -8.28
CA MET A 254 1.84 -12.34 -9.19
C MET A 254 3.22 -11.93 -9.74
N ASN A 255 4.25 -12.75 -9.50
CA ASN A 255 5.61 -12.57 -9.99
C ASN A 255 6.23 -11.20 -9.63
N PRO A 256 6.44 -10.90 -8.34
CA PRO A 256 7.08 -9.66 -7.91
C PRO A 256 8.52 -9.60 -8.42
N ILE A 257 8.98 -8.42 -8.84
CA ILE A 257 10.37 -8.21 -9.25
C ILE A 257 11.32 -8.12 -8.06
N VAL A 258 10.81 -7.71 -6.90
CA VAL A 258 11.55 -7.67 -5.63
C VAL A 258 10.63 -8.12 -4.51
N VAL A 259 11.15 -8.95 -3.62
CA VAL A 259 10.55 -9.25 -2.31
C VAL A 259 11.56 -8.81 -1.26
N ARG A 260 11.16 -7.85 -0.44
CA ARG A 260 12.03 -7.20 0.53
C ARG A 260 11.54 -7.48 1.94
N GLU A 261 12.44 -7.92 2.83
CA GLU A 261 12.11 -8.07 4.25
C GLU A 261 11.98 -6.72 4.94
N VAL A 262 10.96 -6.58 5.76
CA VAL A 262 10.80 -5.45 6.68
C VAL A 262 11.07 -5.95 8.10
N LYS A 263 11.96 -5.26 8.80
CA LYS A 263 12.35 -5.60 10.16
C LYS A 263 12.03 -4.45 11.11
N SER A 264 11.69 -4.77 12.34
CA SER A 264 11.67 -3.81 13.44
C SER A 264 12.92 -4.01 14.30
N TRP A 265 13.45 -2.92 14.78
CA TRP A 265 14.63 -2.91 15.64
C TRP A 265 14.27 -2.34 17.00
N PHE A 266 14.77 -2.92 18.06
CA PHE A 266 14.51 -2.47 19.42
C PHE A 266 15.72 -2.73 20.30
N LYS A 267 15.84 -1.95 21.38
CA LYS A 267 16.83 -2.14 22.43
C LYS A 267 16.32 -3.23 23.37
N MET A 268 17.13 -4.24 23.64
CA MET A 268 16.85 -5.13 24.79
C MET A 268 17.14 -4.35 26.06
N GLU A 269 16.19 -4.39 27.00
CA GLU A 269 16.37 -3.88 28.35
C GLU A 269 17.41 -4.68 29.12
#